data_1e7cacaa5d7a2021cf40ea8a48157f9b
#
_entry.id   1e7cacaa5d7a2021cf40ea8a48157f9b
#
_cell.length_a   1.000
_cell.length_b   1.000
_cell.length_c   1.000
_cell.angle_alpha   90.00
_cell.angle_beta   90.00
_cell.angle_gamma   90.00
#
_symmetry.space_group_name_H-M   'P 1'
#
loop_
_entity.id
_entity.type
_entity.pdbx_description
1 polymer ?
#
loop_
_entity_poly.entity_id
_entity_poly.type
_entity_poly.pdbx_seq_one_letter_code
_entity_poly.pdbx_strand_id
1 'polypeptide(L)'
;ESDIGFDKHIPSIFSAGVPFAMIPVASAEALGRASPAHGALSPALGATEVFVYARADGNAAHSFHARMFAPEIGIVEDPATGSAAAAFAGVLARFEDLADGWHTFPILQGAEMGRPSLIGLEVNIENGALTGARIAGKAVKVSEGVLYV
;
A
#
# COMPACT_ATOMS: atom_id res chain seq x y z
N GLU A 1 11.11 -15.13 9.09
CA GLU A 1 9.72 -15.69 9.13
C GLU A 1 8.89 -15.06 10.26
N SER A 2 9.47 -14.76 11.42
CA SER A 2 8.75 -14.15 12.56
C SER A 2 8.26 -12.72 12.33
N ASP A 3 8.76 -12.05 11.30
CA ASP A 3 8.41 -10.65 11.00
C ASP A 3 7.28 -10.52 9.97
N ILE A 4 6.80 -11.62 9.38
CA ILE A 4 5.73 -11.59 8.36
C ILE A 4 4.38 -11.89 9.01
N GLY A 5 3.42 -11.01 8.80
CA GLY A 5 2.06 -11.08 9.32
C GLY A 5 1.86 -10.31 10.62
N PHE A 6 0.63 -9.90 10.87
CA PHE A 6 0.12 -9.38 12.14
C PHE A 6 -1.40 -9.58 12.17
N ASP A 7 -1.97 -9.75 13.36
CA ASP A 7 -3.40 -10.01 13.56
C ASP A 7 -3.92 -11.12 12.61
N LYS A 8 -4.89 -10.77 11.74
CA LYS A 8 -5.43 -11.64 10.69
C LYS A 8 -4.71 -11.46 9.34
N HIS A 9 -3.82 -10.47 9.21
CA HIS A 9 -3.15 -10.12 7.96
C HIS A 9 -2.08 -11.15 7.60
N ILE A 10 -2.17 -11.69 6.40
CA ILE A 10 -1.22 -12.62 5.80
C ILE A 10 -0.84 -12.15 4.39
N PRO A 11 0.31 -12.59 3.84
CA PRO A 11 0.66 -12.31 2.45
C PRO A 11 -0.46 -12.68 1.49
N SER A 12 -0.77 -11.77 0.57
CA SER A 12 -1.90 -11.91 -0.35
C SER A 12 -1.64 -11.13 -1.64
N ILE A 13 -2.46 -11.34 -2.67
CA ILE A 13 -2.40 -10.57 -3.91
C ILE A 13 -3.73 -9.91 -4.13
N PHE A 14 -3.69 -8.58 -4.36
CA PHE A 14 -4.85 -7.78 -4.73
C PHE A 14 -4.53 -6.89 -5.92
N SER A 15 -5.56 -6.54 -6.67
CA SER A 15 -5.45 -5.70 -7.86
C SER A 15 -6.59 -4.70 -7.95
N ALA A 16 -6.26 -3.48 -8.32
CA ALA A 16 -7.20 -2.46 -8.78
C ALA A 16 -6.77 -1.96 -10.18
N GLY A 17 -6.43 -2.92 -11.06
CA GLY A 17 -5.86 -2.70 -12.38
C GLY A 17 -4.44 -3.28 -12.51
N VAL A 18 -3.57 -3.02 -11.53
CA VAL A 18 -2.23 -3.61 -11.41
C VAL A 18 -2.21 -4.53 -10.19
N PRO A 19 -1.73 -5.78 -10.31
CA PRO A 19 -1.64 -6.71 -9.20
C PRO A 19 -0.42 -6.40 -8.32
N PHE A 20 -0.63 -6.35 -7.01
CA PHE A 20 0.41 -6.18 -6.00
C PHE A 20 0.46 -7.37 -5.05
N ALA A 21 1.67 -7.84 -4.76
CA ALA A 21 1.91 -8.70 -3.61
C ALA A 21 1.87 -7.84 -2.34
N MET A 22 0.85 -8.02 -1.54
CA MET A 22 0.60 -7.33 -0.27
C MET A 22 1.23 -8.11 0.86
N ILE A 23 2.30 -7.60 1.44
CA ILE A 23 3.11 -8.30 2.45
C ILE A 23 2.99 -7.57 3.80
N PRO A 24 2.16 -8.07 4.73
CA PRO A 24 2.11 -7.55 6.09
C PRO A 24 3.39 -7.90 6.85
N VAL A 25 3.89 -6.95 7.64
CA VAL A 25 5.01 -7.18 8.55
C VAL A 25 4.66 -6.73 9.97
N ALA A 26 5.26 -7.36 10.97
CA ALA A 26 4.86 -7.26 12.37
C ALA A 26 5.03 -5.87 12.98
N SER A 27 5.90 -5.02 12.42
CA SER A 27 6.19 -3.70 12.99
C SER A 27 6.79 -2.73 11.97
N ALA A 28 6.79 -1.45 12.31
CA ALA A 28 7.50 -0.41 11.54
C ALA A 28 9.02 -0.68 11.46
N GLU A 29 9.61 -1.29 12.49
CA GLU A 29 11.02 -1.69 12.48
C GLU A 29 11.27 -2.80 11.44
N ALA A 30 10.41 -3.82 11.38
CA ALA A 30 10.46 -4.86 10.37
C ALA A 30 10.28 -4.28 8.95
N LEU A 31 9.36 -3.32 8.79
CA LEU A 31 9.16 -2.58 7.54
C LEU A 31 10.43 -1.83 7.12
N GLY A 32 11.10 -1.14 8.04
CA GLY A 32 12.35 -0.41 7.78
C GLY A 32 13.48 -1.30 7.26
N ARG A 33 13.51 -2.60 7.67
CA ARG A 33 14.49 -3.59 7.20
C ARG A 33 14.13 -4.21 5.84
N ALA A 34 12.92 -3.99 5.34
CA ALA A 34 12.51 -4.55 4.04
C ALA A 34 13.41 -4.02 2.92
N SER A 35 13.89 -4.92 2.09
CA SER A 35 14.74 -4.60 0.94
C SER A 35 14.32 -5.46 -0.25
N PRO A 36 14.21 -4.88 -1.45
CA PRO A 36 13.89 -5.65 -2.64
C PRO A 36 15.06 -6.57 -2.99
N ALA A 37 14.77 -7.84 -3.21
CA ALA A 37 15.73 -8.76 -3.80
C ALA A 37 15.29 -9.07 -5.24
N HIS A 38 16.16 -8.74 -6.21
CA HIS A 38 15.91 -9.08 -7.61
C HIS A 38 15.64 -10.57 -7.77
N GLY A 39 14.60 -10.92 -8.51
CA GLY A 39 14.19 -12.30 -8.75
C GLY A 39 13.57 -13.02 -7.55
N ALA A 40 13.40 -12.36 -6.41
CA ALA A 40 12.77 -12.98 -5.23
C ALA A 40 11.26 -13.20 -5.42
N LEU A 41 10.63 -12.38 -6.26
CA LEU A 41 9.23 -12.57 -6.63
C LEU A 41 9.18 -13.39 -7.91
N SER A 42 8.85 -14.65 -7.76
CA SER A 42 8.61 -15.51 -8.90
C SER A 42 7.43 -14.99 -9.72
N PRO A 43 7.52 -14.97 -11.06
CA PRO A 43 6.36 -14.74 -11.93
C PRO A 43 5.18 -15.67 -11.62
N ALA A 44 5.43 -16.81 -10.97
CA ALA A 44 4.41 -17.74 -10.50
C ALA A 44 3.48 -17.13 -9.41
N LEU A 45 3.87 -16.04 -8.75
CA LEU A 45 3.01 -15.34 -7.79
C LEU A 45 1.97 -14.44 -8.45
N GLY A 46 2.08 -14.17 -9.77
CA GLY A 46 1.12 -13.32 -10.49
C GLY A 46 1.22 -11.83 -10.17
N ALA A 47 2.25 -11.41 -9.42
CA ALA A 47 2.57 -10.01 -9.15
C ALA A 47 4.08 -9.84 -9.09
N THR A 48 4.58 -8.78 -9.72
CA THR A 48 6.00 -8.39 -9.71
C THR A 48 6.26 -7.17 -8.83
N GLU A 49 5.20 -6.50 -8.42
CA GLU A 49 5.22 -5.32 -7.59
C GLU A 49 4.81 -5.69 -6.15
N VAL A 50 5.58 -5.20 -5.17
CA VAL A 50 5.41 -5.56 -3.76
C VAL A 50 5.03 -4.34 -2.95
N PHE A 51 3.97 -4.46 -2.19
CA PHE A 51 3.56 -3.48 -1.20
C PHE A 51 3.72 -4.09 0.20
N VAL A 52 4.81 -3.72 0.87
CA VAL A 52 5.09 -4.15 2.25
C VAL A 52 4.44 -3.14 3.19
N TYR A 53 3.73 -3.60 4.20
CA TYR A 53 3.03 -2.71 5.11
C TYR A 53 3.01 -3.23 6.55
N ALA A 54 3.00 -2.30 7.49
CA ALA A 54 2.81 -2.54 8.91
C ALA A 54 1.66 -1.69 9.44
N ARG A 55 1.03 -2.13 10.53
CA ARG A 55 0.11 -1.28 11.29
C ARG A 55 0.90 -0.16 11.95
N ALA A 56 0.38 1.05 11.89
CA ALA A 56 0.96 2.18 12.60
C ALA A 56 0.70 2.08 14.10
N ASP A 57 1.57 2.70 14.90
CA ASP A 57 1.36 2.81 16.35
C ASP A 57 0.11 3.63 16.65
N GLY A 58 -0.60 3.29 17.75
CA GLY A 58 -1.93 3.81 18.06
C GLY A 58 -2.06 5.33 18.22
N ASN A 59 -0.94 6.08 18.27
CA ASN A 59 -0.90 7.54 18.31
C ASN A 59 -0.48 8.20 16.99
N ALA A 60 -0.27 7.42 15.94
CA ALA A 60 0.14 7.94 14.65
C ALA A 60 -1.02 8.65 13.90
N ALA A 61 -0.69 9.65 13.09
CA ALA A 61 -1.65 10.34 12.21
C ALA A 61 -2.03 9.50 10.97
N HIS A 62 -1.59 8.25 10.88
CA HIS A 62 -1.87 7.29 9.83
C HIS A 62 -2.22 5.93 10.41
N SER A 63 -2.94 5.11 9.66
CA SER A 63 -3.37 3.76 10.08
C SER A 63 -2.35 2.70 9.72
N PHE A 64 -1.66 2.89 8.59
CA PHE A 64 -0.64 1.98 8.07
C PHE A 64 0.60 2.74 7.62
N HIS A 65 1.74 2.10 7.77
CA HIS A 65 3.02 2.52 7.20
C HIS A 65 3.39 1.52 6.11
N ALA A 66 3.80 2.00 4.94
CA ALA A 66 4.02 1.14 3.78
C ALA A 66 5.26 1.54 2.98
N ARG A 67 5.81 0.56 2.27
CA ARG A 67 6.86 0.72 1.27
C ARG A 67 6.50 -0.07 0.02
N MET A 68 6.78 0.47 -1.16
CA MET A 68 6.50 -0.19 -2.43
C MET A 68 7.77 -0.40 -3.23
N PHE A 69 7.95 -1.61 -3.71
CA PHE A 69 9.10 -2.04 -4.49
C PHE A 69 8.65 -2.67 -5.81
N ALA A 70 9.29 -2.30 -6.92
CA ALA A 70 9.05 -2.86 -8.25
C ALA A 70 10.36 -2.95 -9.06
N PRO A 71 11.38 -3.67 -8.56
CA PRO A 71 12.71 -3.73 -9.17
C PRO A 71 12.68 -4.32 -10.59
N GLU A 72 11.74 -5.21 -10.89
CA GLU A 72 11.61 -5.86 -12.20
C GLU A 72 11.24 -4.88 -13.33
N ILE A 73 10.61 -3.76 -12.98
CA ILE A 73 10.30 -2.68 -13.93
C ILE A 73 11.20 -1.45 -13.76
N GLY A 74 12.31 -1.60 -13.02
CA GLY A 74 13.33 -0.57 -12.84
C GLY A 74 13.01 0.44 -11.71
N ILE A 75 11.97 0.21 -10.91
CA ILE A 75 11.63 1.04 -9.75
C ILE A 75 12.10 0.34 -8.48
N VAL A 76 13.24 0.76 -7.94
CA VAL A 76 13.78 0.16 -6.72
C VAL A 76 12.80 0.36 -5.56
N GLU A 77 12.32 1.58 -5.35
CA GLU A 77 11.29 1.94 -4.39
C GLU A 77 10.52 3.18 -4.89
N ASP A 78 9.20 3.22 -4.66
CA ASP A 78 8.36 4.36 -5.01
C ASP A 78 7.82 5.07 -3.76
N PRO A 79 7.89 6.41 -3.67
CA PRO A 79 7.49 7.15 -2.46
C PRO A 79 5.98 7.30 -2.29
N ALA A 80 5.16 7.11 -3.35
CA ALA A 80 3.72 7.30 -3.28
C ALA A 80 2.98 6.57 -4.39
N THR A 81 2.47 5.38 -4.11
CA THR A 81 1.88 4.49 -5.11
C THR A 81 0.36 4.41 -4.97
N GLY A 82 -0.34 5.23 -5.74
CA GLY A 82 -1.80 5.29 -5.69
C GLY A 82 -2.48 3.99 -6.11
N SER A 83 -1.94 3.28 -7.12
CA SER A 83 -2.47 1.98 -7.57
C SER A 83 -2.34 0.90 -6.50
N ALA A 84 -1.24 0.88 -5.74
CA ALA A 84 -1.07 -0.04 -4.62
C ALA A 84 -2.04 0.29 -3.48
N ALA A 85 -2.22 1.58 -3.15
CA ALA A 85 -3.19 2.02 -2.16
C ALA A 85 -4.63 1.64 -2.58
N ALA A 86 -4.97 1.72 -3.88
CA ALA A 86 -6.26 1.26 -4.39
C ALA A 86 -6.45 -0.25 -4.19
N ALA A 87 -5.44 -1.05 -4.55
CA ALA A 87 -5.46 -2.50 -4.35
C ALA A 87 -5.53 -2.87 -2.85
N PHE A 88 -4.94 -2.05 -1.98
CA PHE A 88 -4.97 -2.23 -0.52
C PHE A 88 -6.38 -2.17 0.08
N ALA A 89 -7.35 -1.54 -0.61
CA ALA A 89 -8.76 -1.61 -0.24
C ALA A 89 -9.26 -3.07 -0.14
N GLY A 90 -8.78 -3.95 -1.00
CA GLY A 90 -9.09 -5.38 -0.95
C GLY A 90 -8.49 -6.08 0.28
N VAL A 91 -7.30 -5.67 0.71
CA VAL A 91 -6.67 -6.14 1.96
C VAL A 91 -7.55 -5.78 3.16
N LEU A 92 -7.96 -4.50 3.24
CA LEU A 92 -8.79 -4.02 4.34
C LEU A 92 -10.14 -4.76 4.39
N ALA A 93 -10.82 -4.88 3.26
CA ALA A 93 -12.09 -5.61 3.18
C ALA A 93 -11.95 -7.11 3.54
N ARG A 94 -10.77 -7.70 3.33
CA ARG A 94 -10.51 -9.12 3.62
C ARG A 94 -10.13 -9.39 5.07
N PHE A 95 -9.36 -8.50 5.68
CA PHE A 95 -8.68 -8.79 6.95
C PHE A 95 -9.12 -7.90 8.11
N GLU A 96 -9.79 -6.77 7.84
CA GLU A 96 -10.37 -5.90 8.87
C GLU A 96 -11.86 -6.24 9.07
N ASP A 97 -12.31 -6.15 10.31
CA ASP A 97 -13.73 -6.31 10.65
C ASP A 97 -14.45 -4.96 10.47
N LEU A 98 -14.81 -4.63 9.22
CA LEU A 98 -15.43 -3.36 8.85
C LEU A 98 -16.96 -3.48 8.85
N ALA A 99 -17.65 -2.59 9.57
CA ALA A 99 -19.09 -2.43 9.46
C ALA A 99 -19.46 -1.79 8.12
N ASP A 100 -20.76 -1.84 7.75
CA ASP A 100 -21.26 -1.13 6.57
C ASP A 100 -21.04 0.39 6.71
N GLY A 101 -20.64 1.02 5.61
CA GLY A 101 -20.35 2.45 5.52
C GLY A 101 -18.94 2.77 5.03
N TRP A 102 -18.61 4.07 5.05
CA TRP A 102 -17.29 4.57 4.67
C TRP A 102 -16.33 4.54 5.85
N HIS A 103 -15.12 4.01 5.58
CA HIS A 103 -14.00 3.95 6.52
C HIS A 103 -12.78 4.63 5.90
N THR A 104 -11.99 5.33 6.72
CA THR A 104 -10.81 6.07 6.28
C THR A 104 -9.55 5.47 6.88
N PHE A 105 -8.57 5.19 6.03
CA PHE A 105 -7.29 4.60 6.40
C PHE A 105 -6.14 5.40 5.78
N PRO A 106 -5.61 6.42 6.46
CA PRO A 106 -4.41 7.10 5.98
C PRO A 106 -3.21 6.16 5.96
N ILE A 107 -2.45 6.18 4.86
CA ILE A 107 -1.24 5.36 4.68
C ILE A 107 -0.05 6.29 4.55
N LEU A 108 0.96 6.12 5.39
CA LEU A 108 2.26 6.77 5.23
C LEU A 108 3.14 5.90 4.32
N GLN A 109 3.68 6.48 3.24
CA GLN A 109 4.62 5.83 2.33
C GLN A 109 5.82 6.75 2.06
N GLY A 110 7.00 6.18 1.74
CA GLY A 110 8.18 6.92 1.32
C GLY A 110 8.98 7.58 2.45
N ALA A 111 8.67 7.30 3.71
CA ALA A 111 9.40 7.86 4.85
C ALA A 111 10.87 7.43 4.85
N GLU A 112 11.17 6.17 4.53
CA GLU A 112 12.51 5.60 4.46
C GLU A 112 13.34 6.19 3.30
N MET A 113 12.67 6.72 2.29
CA MET A 113 13.31 7.43 1.16
C MET A 113 13.57 8.92 1.46
N GLY A 114 13.18 9.42 2.64
CA GLY A 114 13.19 10.85 2.95
C GLY A 114 12.13 11.65 2.18
N ARG A 115 11.11 10.98 1.62
CA ARG A 115 10.00 11.58 0.84
C ARG A 115 8.64 11.14 1.41
N PRO A 116 8.33 11.46 2.68
CA PRO A 116 7.11 11.00 3.31
C PRO A 116 5.88 11.52 2.55
N SER A 117 4.99 10.61 2.19
CA SER A 117 3.74 10.87 1.48
C SER A 117 2.59 10.29 2.28
N LEU A 118 1.56 11.10 2.56
CA LEU A 118 0.35 10.62 3.21
C LEU A 118 -0.72 10.40 2.14
N ILE A 119 -1.09 9.14 1.95
CA ILE A 119 -2.13 8.71 1.01
C ILE A 119 -3.41 8.47 1.81
N GLY A 120 -4.47 9.22 1.51
CA GLY A 120 -5.81 8.97 2.06
C GLY A 120 -6.46 7.84 1.28
N LEU A 121 -6.76 6.73 1.95
CA LEU A 121 -7.59 5.66 1.40
C LEU A 121 -8.92 5.63 2.14
N GLU A 122 -10.02 5.69 1.39
CA GLU A 122 -11.37 5.46 1.89
C GLU A 122 -11.94 4.20 1.23
N VAL A 123 -12.61 3.37 2.01
CA VAL A 123 -13.30 2.16 1.54
C VAL A 123 -14.75 2.19 1.96
N ASN A 124 -15.67 1.77 1.08
CA ASN A 124 -17.09 1.64 1.37
C ASN A 124 -17.48 0.17 1.44
N ILE A 125 -18.11 -0.20 2.53
CA ILE A 125 -18.66 -1.56 2.74
C ILE A 125 -20.17 -1.48 2.70
N GLU A 126 -20.80 -2.37 1.95
CA GLU A 126 -22.26 -2.53 1.90
C GLU A 126 -22.60 -4.02 1.94
N ASN A 127 -23.44 -4.41 2.87
CA ASN A 127 -23.80 -5.82 3.12
C ASN A 127 -22.58 -6.73 3.30
N GLY A 128 -21.54 -6.22 3.98
CA GLY A 128 -20.30 -6.93 4.23
C GLY A 128 -19.37 -7.05 3.01
N ALA A 129 -19.64 -6.37 1.91
CA ALA A 129 -18.83 -6.40 0.69
C ALA A 129 -18.22 -5.03 0.38
N LEU A 130 -16.99 -5.02 -0.16
CA LEU A 130 -16.36 -3.81 -0.68
C LEU A 130 -17.08 -3.36 -1.94
N THR A 131 -17.71 -2.18 -1.91
CA THR A 131 -18.45 -1.59 -3.04
C THR A 131 -17.79 -0.36 -3.64
N GLY A 132 -16.82 0.23 -2.93
CA GLY A 132 -16.12 1.40 -3.43
C GLY A 132 -14.82 1.68 -2.70
N ALA A 133 -13.88 2.31 -3.41
CA ALA A 133 -12.66 2.85 -2.82
C ALA A 133 -12.35 4.22 -3.42
N ARG A 134 -11.78 5.11 -2.63
CA ARG A 134 -11.29 6.43 -3.05
C ARG A 134 -9.89 6.64 -2.54
N ILE A 135 -9.07 7.29 -3.37
CA ILE A 135 -7.70 7.67 -3.02
C ILE A 135 -7.58 9.18 -3.10
N ALA A 136 -6.93 9.75 -2.12
CA ALA A 136 -6.62 11.17 -2.07
C ALA A 136 -5.17 11.40 -1.63
N GLY A 137 -4.61 12.54 -2.02
CA GLY A 137 -3.28 12.97 -1.61
C GLY A 137 -3.09 14.46 -1.86
N LYS A 138 -2.00 15.00 -1.31
CA LYS A 138 -1.59 16.39 -1.58
C LYS A 138 -0.65 16.40 -2.77
N ALA A 139 -0.74 17.44 -3.60
CA ALA A 139 0.18 17.70 -4.70
C ALA A 139 0.64 19.15 -4.69
N VAL A 140 1.86 19.37 -5.19
CA VAL A 140 2.40 20.72 -5.41
C VAL A 140 2.72 20.89 -6.89
N LYS A 141 2.38 22.06 -7.46
CA LYS A 141 2.74 22.38 -8.84
C LYS A 141 4.23 22.67 -8.91
N VAL A 142 4.96 21.88 -9.68
CA VAL A 142 6.43 22.02 -9.84
C VAL A 142 6.83 22.58 -11.20
N SER A 143 5.96 22.49 -12.21
CA SER A 143 6.21 23.04 -13.54
C SER A 143 4.90 23.31 -14.27
N GLU A 144 4.98 24.14 -15.30
CA GLU A 144 3.91 24.43 -16.26
C GLU A 144 4.50 24.61 -17.63
N GLY A 145 3.81 24.18 -18.67
CA GLY A 145 4.24 24.27 -20.06
C GLY A 145 3.08 24.20 -21.03
N VAL A 146 3.36 24.48 -22.31
CA VAL A 146 2.41 24.39 -23.42
C VAL A 146 2.92 23.36 -24.41
N LEU A 147 2.06 22.42 -24.78
CA LEU A 147 2.31 21.46 -25.85
C LEU A 147 1.57 21.92 -27.12
N TYR A 148 2.33 22.10 -28.22
CA TYR A 148 1.77 22.37 -29.54
C TYR A 148 1.65 21.05 -30.29
N VAL A 149 0.44 20.67 -30.68
CA VAL A 149 0.09 19.45 -31.44
C VAL A 149 -0.48 19.82 -32.79
#